data_9f92e7ad95f595699c432ba4ac4c3c4f
#
_entry.id   9f92e7ad95f595699c432ba4ac4c3c4f
#
_cell.length_a   1.000
_cell.length_b   1.000
_cell.length_c   1.000
_cell.angle_alpha   90.00
_cell.angle_beta   90.00
_cell.angle_gamma   90.00
#
_symmetry.space_group_name_H-M   'P 1'
#
loop_
_entity.id
_entity.type
_entity.pdbx_description
1 polymer ?
#
loop_
_entity_poly.entity_id
_entity_poly.type
_entity_poly.pdbx_seq_one_letter_code
_entity_poly.pdbx_strand_id
1 'polypeptide(L)'
;MINRDVYFDAVRDSMFEGSMSQQQVDGQNVIVALWDYQATGTPMTDIRWLAYILATVYHECATRMWPVTEYGSDSYLKGKPYYPYHGRGFVQLTWEENYRNAGIALGLIDDRDLVKHPDVALDSLIAARIMFRGMSEGWYTGRKLGQYFNDNEDDPVNARQIINGNDDDELIAGYHTKFLDALQGAMGRV
;
A
#
# COMPACT_ATOMS: atom_id res chain seq x y z
N MET A 1 -7.59 18.31 1.27
CA MET A 1 -6.67 17.93 0.17
C MET A 1 -5.24 18.16 0.65
N ILE A 2 -4.35 17.21 0.44
CA ILE A 2 -2.95 17.24 0.91
C ILE A 2 -2.13 18.15 -0.03
N ASN A 3 -1.43 19.13 0.52
CA ASN A 3 -0.49 19.96 -0.23
C ASN A 3 0.75 19.13 -0.62
N ARG A 4 0.91 18.86 -1.91
CA ARG A 4 1.97 17.97 -2.43
C ARG A 4 3.37 18.51 -2.18
N ASP A 5 3.58 19.82 -2.34
CA ASP A 5 4.91 20.41 -2.18
C ASP A 5 5.37 20.27 -0.73
N VAL A 6 4.50 20.61 0.22
CA VAL A 6 4.80 20.46 1.66
C VAL A 6 5.02 19.00 2.04
N TYR A 7 4.18 18.09 1.54
CA TYR A 7 4.30 16.66 1.80
C TYR A 7 5.63 16.10 1.27
N PHE A 8 5.94 16.37 -0.01
CA PHE A 8 7.16 15.82 -0.62
C PHE A 8 8.44 16.42 -0.06
N ASP A 9 8.44 17.69 0.35
CA ASP A 9 9.60 18.28 1.04
C ASP A 9 9.83 17.58 2.38
N ALA A 10 8.78 17.36 3.17
CA ALA A 10 8.90 16.70 4.47
C ALA A 10 9.37 15.23 4.37
N VAL A 11 8.79 14.44 3.44
CA VAL A 11 9.18 13.03 3.30
C VAL A 11 10.56 12.87 2.64
N ARG A 12 10.95 13.77 1.74
CA ARG A 12 12.29 13.76 1.14
C ARG A 12 13.38 13.75 2.20
N ASP A 13 13.24 14.63 3.19
CA ASP A 13 14.23 14.76 4.24
C ASP A 13 14.14 13.65 5.30
N SER A 14 12.89 13.28 5.71
CA SER A 14 12.69 12.33 6.81
C SER A 14 12.81 10.87 6.41
N MET A 15 12.52 10.52 5.14
CA MET A 15 12.42 9.14 4.65
C MET A 15 13.43 8.79 3.56
N PHE A 16 13.91 9.77 2.77
CA PHE A 16 14.69 9.53 1.55
C PHE A 16 16.04 10.26 1.54
N GLU A 17 16.59 10.59 2.70
CA GLU A 17 17.93 11.16 2.84
C GLU A 17 18.19 12.40 1.95
N GLY A 18 17.17 13.21 1.75
CA GLY A 18 17.23 14.45 0.98
C GLY A 18 17.00 14.30 -0.53
N SER A 19 16.79 13.09 -1.06
CA SER A 19 16.54 12.91 -2.49
C SER A 19 15.53 11.79 -2.78
N MET A 20 14.68 12.02 -3.81
CA MET A 20 13.74 11.01 -4.31
C MET A 20 13.85 10.88 -5.82
N SER A 21 13.76 9.66 -6.33
CA SER A 21 13.59 9.41 -7.76
C SER A 21 12.17 9.81 -8.20
N GLN A 22 12.01 10.07 -9.51
CA GLN A 22 10.69 10.34 -10.09
C GLN A 22 9.71 9.20 -9.83
N GLN A 23 10.16 7.95 -9.90
CA GLN A 23 9.33 6.78 -9.59
C GLN A 23 8.79 6.78 -8.16
N GLN A 24 9.61 7.17 -7.17
CA GLN A 24 9.17 7.28 -5.77
C GLN A 24 8.13 8.39 -5.59
N VAL A 25 8.29 9.50 -6.30
CA VAL A 25 7.30 10.61 -6.31
C VAL A 25 6.00 10.14 -6.97
N ASP A 26 6.07 9.53 -8.14
CA ASP A 26 4.89 9.10 -8.90
C ASP A 26 4.06 8.06 -8.15
N GLY A 27 4.70 7.07 -7.52
CA GLY A 27 4.01 6.05 -6.76
C GLY A 27 3.28 6.62 -5.53
N GLN A 28 3.93 7.51 -4.79
CA GLN A 28 3.28 8.20 -3.68
C GLN A 28 2.15 9.10 -4.17
N ASN A 29 2.31 9.77 -5.30
CA ASN A 29 1.25 10.60 -5.89
C ASN A 29 -0.02 9.80 -6.21
N VAL A 30 0.12 8.58 -6.74
CA VAL A 30 -1.04 7.71 -7.01
C VAL A 30 -1.78 7.39 -5.70
N ILE A 31 -1.04 7.02 -4.66
CA ILE A 31 -1.62 6.67 -3.36
C ILE A 31 -2.33 7.88 -2.73
N VAL A 32 -1.64 9.03 -2.66
CA VAL A 32 -2.20 10.23 -2.04
C VAL A 32 -3.34 10.84 -2.87
N ALA A 33 -3.32 10.69 -4.21
CA ALA A 33 -4.43 11.12 -5.06
C ALA A 33 -5.70 10.27 -4.82
N LEU A 34 -5.57 8.94 -4.73
CA LEU A 34 -6.70 8.07 -4.40
C LEU A 34 -7.34 8.45 -3.06
N TRP A 35 -6.54 8.80 -2.07
CA TRP A 35 -7.02 9.30 -0.79
C TRP A 35 -7.77 10.63 -0.93
N ASP A 36 -7.14 11.63 -1.55
CA ASP A 36 -7.71 12.97 -1.69
C ASP A 36 -9.03 13.00 -2.45
N TYR A 37 -9.16 12.17 -3.49
CA TYR A 37 -10.37 12.05 -4.29
C TYR A 37 -11.36 11.01 -3.74
N GLN A 38 -11.08 10.40 -2.59
CA GLN A 38 -11.87 9.32 -2.00
C GLN A 38 -12.16 8.17 -2.99
N ALA A 39 -11.20 7.92 -3.87
CA ALA A 39 -11.29 6.90 -4.93
C ALA A 39 -10.69 5.54 -4.49
N THR A 40 -10.56 5.32 -3.20
CA THR A 40 -9.97 4.12 -2.57
C THR A 40 -10.88 2.88 -2.67
N GLY A 41 -12.14 3.09 -3.00
CA GLY A 41 -13.17 2.03 -3.08
C GLY A 41 -13.90 1.79 -1.75
N THR A 42 -13.41 2.35 -0.64
CA THR A 42 -14.07 2.41 0.67
C THR A 42 -13.84 3.78 1.29
N PRO A 43 -14.79 4.30 2.10
CA PRO A 43 -14.59 5.57 2.80
C PRO A 43 -13.37 5.48 3.72
N MET A 44 -12.45 6.44 3.58
CA MET A 44 -11.25 6.55 4.41
C MET A 44 -11.09 7.98 4.89
N THR A 45 -11.31 8.22 6.17
CA THR A 45 -11.29 9.57 6.76
C THR A 45 -10.16 9.77 7.77
N ASP A 46 -9.62 8.69 8.33
CA ASP A 46 -8.55 8.75 9.32
C ASP A 46 -7.18 8.80 8.64
N ILE A 47 -6.51 9.93 8.73
CA ILE A 47 -5.20 10.18 8.10
C ILE A 47 -4.12 9.17 8.55
N ARG A 48 -4.26 8.56 9.73
CA ARG A 48 -3.37 7.51 10.22
C ARG A 48 -3.39 6.27 9.32
N TRP A 49 -4.54 5.98 8.69
CA TRP A 49 -4.64 4.90 7.70
C TRP A 49 -3.76 5.16 6.48
N LEU A 50 -3.81 6.39 5.94
CA LEU A 50 -2.94 6.76 4.81
C LEU A 50 -1.46 6.70 5.20
N ALA A 51 -1.10 7.20 6.38
CA ALA A 51 0.26 7.15 6.89
C ALA A 51 0.75 5.69 7.02
N TYR A 52 -0.10 4.81 7.54
CA TYR A 52 0.25 3.39 7.69
C TYR A 52 0.36 2.65 6.36
N ILE A 53 -0.51 2.97 5.39
CA ILE A 53 -0.43 2.46 4.02
C ILE A 53 0.91 2.88 3.37
N LEU A 54 1.30 4.15 3.49
CA LEU A 54 2.57 4.64 2.94
C LEU A 54 3.79 3.97 3.62
N ALA A 55 3.75 3.78 4.94
CA ALA A 55 4.77 3.07 5.69
C ALA A 55 4.91 1.60 5.24
N THR A 56 3.78 0.93 5.04
CA THR A 56 3.74 -0.45 4.51
C THR A 56 4.35 -0.51 3.11
N VAL A 57 3.98 0.39 2.21
CA VAL A 57 4.55 0.44 0.84
C VAL A 57 6.05 0.71 0.89
N TYR A 58 6.49 1.62 1.73
CA TYR A 58 7.92 1.94 1.89
C TYR A 58 8.72 0.70 2.27
N HIS A 59 8.20 -0.13 3.17
CA HIS A 59 8.81 -1.38 3.59
C HIS A 59 8.71 -2.46 2.51
N GLU A 60 7.50 -2.83 2.08
CA GLU A 60 7.24 -3.96 1.18
C GLU A 60 7.85 -3.79 -0.22
N CYS A 61 7.97 -2.55 -0.69
CA CYS A 61 8.57 -2.23 -1.99
C CYS A 61 10.05 -1.84 -1.91
N ALA A 62 10.74 -2.16 -0.82
CA ALA A 62 12.16 -1.83 -0.61
C ALA A 62 12.45 -0.34 -0.94
N THR A 63 11.71 0.55 -0.36
CA THR A 63 11.76 2.03 -0.51
C THR A 63 11.43 2.57 -1.90
N ARG A 64 11.14 1.72 -2.90
CA ARG A 64 10.89 2.15 -4.28
C ARG A 64 9.59 2.93 -4.44
N MET A 65 8.64 2.77 -3.52
CA MET A 65 7.30 3.38 -3.58
C MET A 65 6.56 3.07 -4.89
N TRP A 66 6.84 1.93 -5.51
CA TRP A 66 6.29 1.50 -6.80
C TRP A 66 5.90 0.03 -6.75
N PRO A 67 4.81 -0.39 -7.44
CA PRO A 67 4.42 -1.80 -7.45
C PRO A 67 5.56 -2.69 -7.97
N VAL A 68 5.82 -3.77 -7.26
CA VAL A 68 6.89 -4.71 -7.58
C VAL A 68 6.36 -6.12 -7.76
N THR A 69 7.08 -6.93 -8.52
CA THR A 69 6.85 -8.38 -8.60
C THR A 69 7.75 -9.09 -7.58
N GLU A 70 7.29 -10.23 -7.08
CA GLU A 70 8.08 -11.10 -6.20
C GLU A 70 9.47 -11.37 -6.79
N TYR A 71 10.50 -11.20 -5.97
CA TYR A 71 11.86 -11.39 -6.40
C TYR A 71 12.18 -12.88 -6.57
N GLY A 72 12.75 -13.23 -7.72
CA GLY A 72 13.17 -14.59 -8.01
C GLY A 72 13.47 -14.80 -9.49
N SER A 73 14.23 -15.84 -9.80
CA SER A 73 14.38 -16.28 -11.19
C SER A 73 13.08 -16.91 -11.71
N ASP A 74 12.89 -16.92 -13.02
CA ASP A 74 11.75 -17.58 -13.65
C ASP A 74 11.59 -19.05 -13.20
N SER A 75 12.69 -19.77 -13.08
CA SER A 75 12.67 -21.17 -12.62
C SER A 75 12.25 -21.29 -11.16
N TYR A 76 12.65 -20.35 -10.31
CA TYR A 76 12.24 -20.28 -8.91
C TYR A 76 10.74 -20.02 -8.79
N LEU A 77 10.24 -19.01 -9.49
CA LEU A 77 8.82 -18.66 -9.45
C LEU A 77 7.92 -19.78 -10.03
N LYS A 78 8.35 -20.39 -11.16
CA LYS A 78 7.63 -21.54 -11.76
C LYS A 78 7.56 -22.76 -10.86
N GLY A 79 8.52 -22.90 -9.90
CA GLY A 79 8.51 -23.97 -8.90
C GLY A 79 7.57 -23.74 -7.73
N LYS A 80 6.93 -22.57 -7.62
CA LYS A 80 6.04 -22.24 -6.51
C LYS A 80 4.62 -22.78 -6.74
N PRO A 81 3.93 -23.24 -5.67
CA PRO A 81 2.59 -23.79 -5.79
C PRO A 81 1.53 -22.77 -6.23
N TYR A 82 1.83 -21.50 -6.07
CA TYR A 82 0.94 -20.39 -6.47
C TYR A 82 1.24 -19.83 -7.87
N TYR A 83 2.23 -20.35 -8.59
CA TYR A 83 2.52 -19.89 -9.96
C TYR A 83 1.32 -20.13 -10.89
N PRO A 84 0.93 -19.16 -11.75
CA PRO A 84 1.59 -17.88 -12.08
C PRO A 84 1.20 -16.67 -11.18
N TYR A 85 0.47 -16.90 -10.09
CA TYR A 85 -0.07 -15.87 -9.21
C TYR A 85 0.89 -15.55 -8.05
N HIS A 86 2.17 -15.36 -8.37
CA HIS A 86 3.18 -14.93 -7.41
C HIS A 86 2.98 -13.47 -7.02
N GLY A 87 3.65 -13.02 -5.97
CA GLY A 87 3.47 -11.70 -5.37
C GLY A 87 3.63 -10.54 -6.36
N ARG A 88 2.62 -9.65 -6.44
CA ARG A 88 2.66 -8.43 -7.25
C ARG A 88 2.00 -7.26 -6.53
N GLY A 89 2.38 -6.07 -6.96
CA GLY A 89 1.77 -4.83 -6.47
C GLY A 89 2.50 -4.22 -5.29
N PHE A 90 1.82 -3.37 -4.54
CA PHE A 90 2.38 -2.70 -3.36
C PHE A 90 2.48 -3.61 -2.14
N VAL A 91 1.65 -4.64 -2.04
CA VAL A 91 1.53 -5.52 -0.87
C VAL A 91 1.63 -7.00 -1.22
N GLN A 92 2.23 -7.31 -2.37
CA GLN A 92 2.54 -8.67 -2.82
C GLN A 92 1.29 -9.58 -2.84
N LEU A 93 0.24 -9.15 -3.58
CA LEU A 93 -0.93 -10.01 -3.85
C LEU A 93 -0.47 -11.34 -4.43
N THR A 94 -0.81 -12.46 -3.78
CA THR A 94 -0.35 -13.82 -4.11
C THR A 94 -1.54 -14.79 -4.08
N TRP A 95 -1.49 -15.90 -4.82
CA TRP A 95 -2.51 -16.92 -4.99
C TRP A 95 -3.67 -16.53 -5.91
N GLU A 96 -4.08 -17.48 -6.75
CA GLU A 96 -5.16 -17.27 -7.72
C GLU A 96 -6.45 -16.76 -7.08
N GLU A 97 -6.83 -17.32 -5.94
CA GLU A 97 -8.04 -16.93 -5.24
C GLU A 97 -8.01 -15.44 -4.84
N ASN A 98 -6.87 -14.94 -4.37
CA ASN A 98 -6.74 -13.53 -4.00
C ASN A 98 -6.78 -12.62 -5.23
N TYR A 99 -6.17 -13.03 -6.35
CA TYR A 99 -6.29 -12.31 -7.63
C TYR A 99 -7.72 -12.26 -8.11
N ARG A 100 -8.44 -13.40 -8.07
CA ARG A 100 -9.86 -13.49 -8.42
C ARG A 100 -10.72 -12.58 -7.54
N ASN A 101 -10.56 -12.67 -6.23
CA ASN A 101 -11.34 -11.89 -5.28
C ASN A 101 -11.08 -10.38 -5.43
N ALA A 102 -9.83 -9.97 -5.60
CA ALA A 102 -9.46 -8.58 -5.88
C ALA A 102 -10.07 -8.10 -7.21
N GLY A 103 -9.99 -8.91 -8.27
CA GLY A 103 -10.59 -8.59 -9.56
C GLY A 103 -12.09 -8.36 -9.47
N ILE A 104 -12.82 -9.27 -8.81
CA ILE A 104 -14.26 -9.13 -8.57
C ILE A 104 -14.57 -7.89 -7.76
N ALA A 105 -13.87 -7.68 -6.66
CA ALA A 105 -14.09 -6.54 -5.77
C ALA A 105 -13.87 -5.19 -6.46
N LEU A 106 -12.91 -5.12 -7.39
CA LEU A 106 -12.61 -3.91 -8.16
C LEU A 106 -13.39 -3.78 -9.47
N GLY A 107 -14.19 -4.79 -9.84
CA GLY A 107 -14.94 -4.82 -11.11
C GLY A 107 -14.03 -4.89 -12.34
N LEU A 108 -12.92 -5.61 -12.24
CA LEU A 108 -11.94 -5.76 -13.33
C LEU A 108 -12.35 -6.93 -14.24
N ILE A 109 -12.59 -6.62 -15.50
CA ILE A 109 -13.04 -7.57 -16.54
C ILE A 109 -12.18 -7.45 -17.80
N ASP A 110 -12.34 -8.38 -18.72
CA ASP A 110 -11.73 -8.41 -20.05
C ASP A 110 -10.19 -8.35 -19.97
N ASP A 111 -9.57 -7.33 -20.53
CA ASP A 111 -8.13 -7.10 -20.55
C ASP A 111 -7.54 -6.70 -19.17
N ARG A 112 -8.40 -6.40 -18.20
CA ARG A 112 -8.03 -6.12 -16.80
C ARG A 112 -8.37 -7.25 -15.83
N ASP A 113 -8.88 -8.37 -16.31
CA ASP A 113 -9.14 -9.56 -15.48
C ASP A 113 -7.83 -10.07 -14.86
N LEU A 114 -7.71 -9.98 -13.54
CA LEU A 114 -6.47 -10.32 -12.81
C LEU A 114 -6.12 -11.81 -12.88
N VAL A 115 -7.09 -12.69 -13.15
CA VAL A 115 -6.82 -14.12 -13.28
C VAL A 115 -6.26 -14.43 -14.66
N LYS A 116 -6.77 -13.78 -15.70
CA LYS A 116 -6.25 -13.94 -17.07
C LYS A 116 -4.97 -13.19 -17.32
N HIS A 117 -4.82 -12.03 -16.67
CA HIS A 117 -3.72 -11.09 -16.84
C HIS A 117 -3.14 -10.68 -15.49
N PRO A 118 -2.39 -11.56 -14.76
CA PRO A 118 -1.92 -11.28 -13.42
C PRO A 118 -1.04 -10.04 -13.33
N ASP A 119 -0.32 -9.68 -14.39
CA ASP A 119 0.56 -8.52 -14.43
C ASP A 119 -0.20 -7.18 -14.37
N VAL A 120 -1.51 -7.17 -14.58
CA VAL A 120 -2.37 -5.99 -14.34
C VAL A 120 -2.30 -5.54 -12.86
N ALA A 121 -1.98 -6.43 -11.93
CA ALA A 121 -1.73 -6.08 -10.53
C ALA A 121 -0.47 -5.21 -10.33
N LEU A 122 0.37 -5.01 -11.37
CA LEU A 122 1.50 -4.08 -11.36
C LEU A 122 1.14 -2.68 -11.87
N ASP A 123 -0.06 -2.47 -12.45
CA ASP A 123 -0.56 -1.13 -12.71
C ASP A 123 -0.68 -0.37 -11.38
N SER A 124 -0.07 0.81 -11.29
CA SER A 124 0.06 1.53 -10.03
C SER A 124 -1.29 1.93 -9.43
N LEU A 125 -2.27 2.28 -10.26
CA LEU A 125 -3.62 2.62 -9.81
C LEU A 125 -4.37 1.39 -9.30
N ILE A 126 -4.28 0.27 -10.04
CA ILE A 126 -4.91 -1.00 -9.65
C ILE A 126 -4.25 -1.54 -8.38
N ALA A 127 -2.92 -1.55 -8.31
CA ALA A 127 -2.16 -1.96 -7.13
C ALA A 127 -2.54 -1.15 -5.89
N ALA A 128 -2.67 0.17 -6.02
CA ALA A 128 -3.09 1.03 -4.93
C ALA A 128 -4.54 0.73 -4.49
N ARG A 129 -5.48 0.52 -5.40
CA ARG A 129 -6.86 0.16 -5.06
C ARG A 129 -6.95 -1.20 -4.38
N ILE A 130 -6.17 -2.20 -4.83
CA ILE A 130 -6.05 -3.51 -4.16
C ILE A 130 -5.57 -3.32 -2.72
N MET A 131 -4.51 -2.54 -2.53
CA MET A 131 -3.92 -2.27 -1.23
C MET A 131 -4.91 -1.54 -0.29
N PHE A 132 -5.50 -0.45 -0.74
CA PHE A 132 -6.47 0.31 0.07
C PHE A 132 -7.62 -0.58 0.54
N ARG A 133 -8.26 -1.30 -0.37
CA ARG A 133 -9.36 -2.19 -0.02
C ARG A 133 -8.90 -3.36 0.83
N GLY A 134 -7.80 -4.00 0.45
CA GLY A 134 -7.28 -5.14 1.17
C GLY A 134 -6.95 -4.84 2.63
N MET A 135 -6.31 -3.70 2.90
CA MET A 135 -5.96 -3.29 4.27
C MET A 135 -7.18 -2.79 5.07
N SER A 136 -8.17 -2.19 4.42
CA SER A 136 -9.39 -1.72 5.11
C SER A 136 -10.44 -2.81 5.31
N GLU A 137 -10.48 -3.82 4.44
CA GLU A 137 -11.47 -4.91 4.47
C GLU A 137 -10.91 -6.21 5.08
N GLY A 138 -9.58 -6.31 5.25
CA GLY A 138 -8.93 -7.46 5.89
C GLY A 138 -8.64 -8.63 4.96
N TRP A 139 -8.32 -8.38 3.69
CA TRP A 139 -8.12 -9.42 2.67
C TRP A 139 -6.90 -10.32 2.91
N TYR A 140 -5.86 -9.83 3.62
CA TYR A 140 -4.58 -10.54 3.75
C TYR A 140 -4.56 -11.52 4.92
N THR A 141 -4.95 -11.05 6.12
CA THR A 141 -4.87 -11.84 7.36
C THR A 141 -6.20 -11.89 8.13
N GLY A 142 -7.23 -11.21 7.63
CA GLY A 142 -8.48 -10.95 8.36
C GLY A 142 -8.41 -9.72 9.27
N ARG A 143 -7.22 -9.15 9.48
CA ARG A 143 -7.04 -7.91 10.24
C ARG A 143 -7.16 -6.70 9.32
N LYS A 144 -7.63 -5.57 9.85
CA LYS A 144 -7.94 -4.36 9.07
C LYS A 144 -7.61 -3.08 9.82
N LEU A 145 -7.35 -2.02 9.08
CA LEU A 145 -6.91 -0.71 9.58
C LEU A 145 -7.77 -0.18 10.73
N GLY A 146 -9.09 -0.26 10.61
CA GLY A 146 -10.01 0.22 11.65
C GLY A 146 -9.95 -0.51 13.00
N GLN A 147 -9.21 -1.61 13.12
CA GLN A 147 -8.97 -2.28 14.40
C GLN A 147 -7.82 -1.65 15.18
N TYR A 148 -6.89 -0.98 14.49
CA TYR A 148 -5.68 -0.40 15.05
C TYR A 148 -5.69 1.12 15.09
N PHE A 149 -6.50 1.75 14.23
CA PHE A 149 -6.62 3.20 14.13
C PHE A 149 -8.10 3.59 14.13
N ASN A 150 -8.60 4.04 15.28
CA ASN A 150 -9.98 4.48 15.51
C ASN A 150 -10.00 5.47 16.69
N ASP A 151 -11.18 5.85 17.17
CA ASP A 151 -11.32 6.82 18.27
C ASP A 151 -10.75 6.31 19.60
N ASN A 152 -10.58 5.01 19.78
CA ASN A 152 -10.11 4.38 21.02
C ASN A 152 -8.71 3.77 20.90
N GLU A 153 -8.22 3.57 19.68
CA GLU A 153 -6.96 2.86 19.41
C GLU A 153 -6.06 3.67 18.47
N ASP A 154 -4.77 3.65 18.77
CA ASP A 154 -3.69 4.16 17.93
C ASP A 154 -2.48 3.24 18.09
N ASP A 155 -2.48 2.12 17.37
CA ASP A 155 -1.52 1.02 17.54
C ASP A 155 -0.81 0.66 16.23
N PRO A 156 0.14 1.49 15.79
CA PRO A 156 0.90 1.23 14.57
C PRO A 156 1.83 0.00 14.67
N VAL A 157 2.21 -0.43 15.85
CA VAL A 157 3.05 -1.63 16.05
C VAL A 157 2.26 -2.88 15.69
N ASN A 158 1.12 -3.11 16.35
CA ASN A 158 0.31 -4.29 16.07
C ASN A 158 -0.42 -4.23 14.71
N ALA A 159 -0.54 -3.06 14.09
CA ALA A 159 -1.07 -2.91 12.74
C ALA A 159 -0.29 -3.71 11.69
N ARG A 160 0.96 -4.12 11.96
CA ARG A 160 1.74 -5.03 11.10
C ARG A 160 0.98 -6.33 10.81
N GLN A 161 0.15 -6.79 11.73
CA GLN A 161 -0.69 -7.98 11.56
C GLN A 161 -1.71 -7.88 10.42
N ILE A 162 -1.95 -6.70 9.85
CA ILE A 162 -2.82 -6.53 8.67
C ILE A 162 -2.23 -7.24 7.44
N ILE A 163 -0.91 -7.18 7.27
CA ILE A 163 -0.20 -7.73 6.10
C ILE A 163 0.53 -9.02 6.43
N ASN A 164 1.19 -9.08 7.58
CA ASN A 164 2.06 -10.18 7.99
C ASN A 164 1.93 -10.40 9.51
N GLY A 165 2.86 -11.18 10.09
CA GLY A 165 2.98 -11.34 11.54
C GLY A 165 3.54 -10.09 12.23
N ASN A 166 4.52 -10.28 13.12
CA ASN A 166 5.14 -9.20 13.88
C ASN A 166 6.55 -8.83 13.37
N ASP A 167 6.92 -9.29 12.18
CA ASP A 167 8.23 -8.98 11.61
C ASP A 167 8.31 -7.49 11.28
N ASP A 168 9.38 -6.82 11.74
CA ASP A 168 9.64 -5.40 11.50
C ASP A 168 8.54 -4.44 11.99
N ASP A 169 7.72 -4.84 12.95
CA ASP A 169 6.56 -4.09 13.44
C ASP A 169 6.93 -2.71 14.03
N GLU A 170 7.94 -2.64 14.90
CA GLU A 170 8.44 -1.36 15.44
C GLU A 170 9.09 -0.49 14.37
N LEU A 171 9.78 -1.10 13.39
CA LEU A 171 10.39 -0.37 12.28
C LEU A 171 9.32 0.31 11.41
N ILE A 172 8.26 -0.43 11.07
CA ILE A 172 7.15 0.10 10.26
C ILE A 172 6.35 1.14 11.04
N ALA A 173 6.17 0.96 12.35
CA ALA A 173 5.58 1.97 13.22
C ALA A 173 6.41 3.27 13.24
N GLY A 174 7.75 3.17 13.19
CA GLY A 174 8.63 4.32 13.03
C GLY A 174 8.45 5.03 11.68
N TYR A 175 8.26 4.28 10.59
CA TYR A 175 7.92 4.86 9.28
C TYR A 175 6.54 5.53 9.30
N HIS A 176 5.54 4.88 9.91
CA HIS A 176 4.20 5.45 10.08
C HIS A 176 4.25 6.83 10.73
N THR A 177 4.98 6.97 11.83
CA THR A 177 5.12 8.26 12.53
C THR A 177 5.64 9.36 11.61
N LYS A 178 6.69 9.08 10.83
CA LYS A 178 7.29 10.05 9.91
C LYS A 178 6.34 10.43 8.77
N PHE A 179 5.63 9.46 8.18
CA PHE A 179 4.62 9.74 7.16
C PHE A 179 3.44 10.51 7.73
N LEU A 180 3.00 10.19 8.96
CA LEU A 180 1.91 10.89 9.63
C LEU A 180 2.26 12.36 9.87
N ASP A 181 3.46 12.66 10.39
CA ASP A 181 3.93 14.02 10.60
C ASP A 181 3.95 14.83 9.29
N ALA A 182 4.46 14.23 8.21
CA ALA A 182 4.49 14.86 6.90
C ALA A 182 3.09 15.15 6.33
N LEU A 183 2.16 14.20 6.48
CA LEU A 183 0.78 14.35 6.03
C LEU A 183 0.04 15.41 6.83
N GLN A 184 0.18 15.41 8.15
CA GLN A 184 -0.44 16.42 9.03
C GLN A 184 0.09 17.83 8.74
N GLY A 185 1.40 17.97 8.51
CA GLY A 185 1.99 19.24 8.07
C GLY A 185 1.46 19.73 6.73
N ALA A 186 1.18 18.80 5.80
CA ALA A 186 0.70 19.08 4.45
C ALA A 186 -0.83 19.34 4.36
N MET A 187 -1.60 18.93 5.37
CA MET A 187 -3.06 19.18 5.39
C MET A 187 -3.42 20.65 5.67
N GLY A 188 -2.44 21.46 6.11
CA GLY A 188 -2.67 22.85 6.54
C GLY A 188 -3.43 22.90 7.87
N ARG A 189 -3.03 23.81 8.75
CA ARG A 189 -3.91 24.21 9.88
C ARG A 189 -5.03 25.03 9.27
N VAL A 190 -6.25 24.48 9.29
CA VAL A 190 -7.47 25.24 9.03
C VAL A 190 -7.62 26.30 10.13
#